data_f35c48032cb602dba4a5b75bef0365d5
#
_entry.id   f35c48032cb602dba4a5b75bef0365d5
#
_cell.length_a   1.000
_cell.length_b   1.000
_cell.length_c   1.000
_cell.angle_alpha   90.00
_cell.angle_beta   90.00
_cell.angle_gamma   90.00
#
_symmetry.space_group_name_H-M   'P 1'
#
loop_
_entity.id
_entity.type
_entity.pdbx_description
1 polymer ?
#
loop_
_entity_poly.entity_id
_entity_poly.type
_entity_poly.pdbx_seq_one_letter_code
_entity_poly.pdbx_strand_id
1 'polypeptide(L)'
;MNFSKSKALFAAANQTLVGGVNSPVRAFKGVGGEPFFVKSGKGATITDVDGNEFIDYVLSWGPLVLGHASEVIESAVRDALSRGASFGIPTEAEIRLAEKVASIVPCVQKLRLVNSGTEATMSAIRLARGYTGRDLVVK
;
A
#
# COMPACT_ATOMS: atom_id res chain seq x y z
N MET A 1 10.49 -0.52 26.63
CA MET A 1 10.80 -0.92 25.27
C MET A 1 12.12 -0.29 24.84
N ASN A 2 12.96 -1.01 24.12
CA ASN A 2 14.20 -0.47 23.54
C ASN A 2 13.91 -0.06 22.09
N PHE A 3 14.48 1.06 21.64
CA PHE A 3 14.34 1.57 20.25
C PHE A 3 15.69 2.03 19.68
N SER A 4 16.79 1.54 20.21
CA SER A 4 18.13 2.00 19.85
C SER A 4 18.48 1.75 18.38
N LYS A 5 18.09 0.59 17.83
CA LYS A 5 18.29 0.27 16.41
C LYS A 5 17.38 1.10 15.52
N SER A 6 16.12 1.28 15.91
CA SER A 6 15.17 2.13 15.18
C SER A 6 15.64 3.57 15.09
N LYS A 7 16.19 4.14 16.19
CA LYS A 7 16.79 5.48 16.21
C LYS A 7 17.98 5.59 15.27
N ALA A 8 18.89 4.61 15.29
CA ALA A 8 20.04 4.58 14.40
C ALA A 8 19.61 4.51 12.92
N LEU A 9 18.60 3.68 12.60
CA LEU A 9 18.05 3.59 11.26
C LEU A 9 17.35 4.88 10.82
N PHE A 10 16.65 5.56 11.72
CA PHE A 10 16.01 6.83 11.39
C PHE A 10 17.03 7.94 11.12
N ALA A 11 18.11 7.99 11.91
CA ALA A 11 19.22 8.90 11.66
C ALA A 11 19.87 8.64 10.29
N ALA A 12 20.11 7.38 9.93
CA ALA A 12 20.63 7.01 8.61
C ALA A 12 19.63 7.36 7.48
N ALA A 13 18.34 7.08 7.68
CA ALA A 13 17.29 7.39 6.70
C ALA A 13 17.21 8.89 6.38
N ASN A 14 17.40 9.76 7.36
CA ASN A 14 17.40 11.21 7.15
C ASN A 14 18.57 11.71 6.27
N GLN A 15 19.61 10.90 6.04
CA GLN A 15 20.71 11.27 5.12
C GLN A 15 20.30 11.12 3.64
N THR A 16 19.31 10.24 3.34
CA THR A 16 18.97 9.87 1.96
C THR A 16 17.50 10.01 1.63
N LEU A 17 16.63 10.00 2.62
CA LEU A 17 15.18 10.12 2.44
C LEU A 17 14.69 11.46 2.98
N VAL A 18 13.84 12.14 2.24
CA VAL A 18 13.22 13.41 2.67
C VAL A 18 12.40 13.19 3.94
N GLY A 19 12.87 13.76 5.07
CA GLY A 19 12.25 13.56 6.37
C GLY A 19 12.39 12.14 6.94
N GLY A 20 13.35 11.34 6.42
CA GLY A 20 13.65 9.98 6.85
C GLY A 20 12.61 8.92 6.49
N VAL A 21 11.62 9.26 5.64
CA VAL A 21 10.48 8.38 5.31
C VAL A 21 10.01 8.58 3.87
N ASN A 22 9.35 7.57 3.29
CA ASN A 22 8.72 7.65 1.97
C ASN A 22 7.25 8.12 2.03
N SER A 23 6.72 8.38 3.23
CA SER A 23 5.40 8.98 3.42
C SER A 23 5.43 9.86 4.67
N PRO A 24 5.02 11.15 4.60
CA PRO A 24 5.12 12.09 5.72
C PRO A 24 4.45 11.61 7.02
N VAL A 25 3.36 10.85 6.90
CA VAL A 25 2.63 10.32 8.05
C VAL A 25 3.46 9.31 8.86
N ARG A 26 4.41 8.63 8.21
CA ARG A 26 5.29 7.64 8.86
C ARG A 26 6.42 8.27 9.69
N ALA A 27 6.62 9.59 9.58
CA ALA A 27 7.61 10.32 10.38
C ALA A 27 7.14 10.66 11.81
N PHE A 28 5.95 10.25 12.20
CA PHE A 28 5.33 10.47 13.52
C PHE A 28 5.17 11.93 13.96
N LYS A 29 5.38 12.89 13.07
CA LYS A 29 5.30 14.33 13.39
C LYS A 29 3.93 14.75 13.96
N GLY A 30 2.85 14.08 13.55
CA GLY A 30 1.49 14.37 14.01
C GLY A 30 1.13 13.72 15.36
N VAL A 31 1.88 12.70 15.79
CA VAL A 31 1.59 11.93 17.02
C VAL A 31 2.69 12.04 18.07
N GLY A 32 3.82 12.62 17.69
CA GLY A 32 4.99 12.76 18.55
C GLY A 32 5.87 11.50 18.61
N GLY A 33 7.11 11.68 19.07
CA GLY A 33 8.10 10.62 19.13
C GLY A 33 8.86 10.43 17.80
N GLU A 34 9.63 9.34 17.74
CA GLU A 34 10.37 8.93 16.56
C GLU A 34 9.79 7.61 16.00
N PRO A 35 9.80 7.41 14.68
CA PRO A 35 9.31 6.18 14.09
C PRO A 35 10.20 4.99 14.46
N PHE A 36 9.58 3.84 14.68
CA PHE A 36 10.27 2.56 14.76
C PHE A 36 10.24 1.85 13.40
N PHE A 37 11.18 0.92 13.19
CA PHE A 37 11.32 0.20 11.93
C PHE A 37 10.86 -1.24 12.10
N VAL A 38 9.86 -1.65 11.32
CA VAL A 38 9.32 -3.00 11.34
C VAL A 38 10.30 -3.96 10.66
N LYS A 39 10.56 -5.10 11.30
CA LYS A 39 11.36 -6.21 10.79
C LYS A 39 10.50 -7.30 10.16
N SER A 40 9.36 -7.61 10.79
CA SER A 40 8.46 -8.68 10.34
C SER A 40 7.06 -8.47 10.88
N GLY A 41 6.09 -9.17 10.29
CA GLY A 41 4.72 -9.23 10.79
C GLY A 41 4.10 -10.60 10.53
N LYS A 42 3.19 -11.03 11.41
CA LYS A 42 2.40 -12.25 11.24
C LYS A 42 1.01 -12.07 11.85
N GLY A 43 -0.03 -12.37 11.10
CA GLY A 43 -1.40 -12.14 11.54
C GLY A 43 -1.63 -10.69 11.94
N ALA A 44 -2.03 -10.43 13.18
CA ALA A 44 -2.27 -9.08 13.69
C ALA A 44 -1.05 -8.43 14.37
N THR A 45 0.10 -9.10 14.40
CA THR A 45 1.29 -8.64 15.15
C THR A 45 2.40 -8.23 14.22
N ILE A 46 3.10 -7.15 14.57
CA ILE A 46 4.36 -6.72 13.95
C ILE A 46 5.48 -6.75 14.98
N THR A 47 6.68 -7.08 14.52
CA THR A 47 7.91 -7.06 15.33
C THR A 47 8.86 -6.03 14.73
N ASP A 48 9.38 -5.12 15.55
CA ASP A 48 10.34 -4.13 15.11
C ASP A 48 11.79 -4.69 15.07
N VAL A 49 12.72 -3.87 14.59
CA VAL A 49 14.15 -4.24 14.50
C VAL A 49 14.84 -4.36 15.85
N ASP A 50 14.23 -3.82 16.90
CA ASP A 50 14.70 -3.91 18.28
C ASP A 50 14.15 -5.12 19.01
N GLY A 51 13.15 -5.85 18.41
CA GLY A 51 12.52 -7.04 18.95
C GLY A 51 11.28 -6.74 19.80
N ASN A 52 10.76 -5.52 19.77
CA ASN A 52 9.48 -5.23 20.40
C ASN A 52 8.33 -5.73 19.52
N GLU A 53 7.27 -6.25 20.16
CA GLU A 53 6.06 -6.70 19.47
C GLU A 53 4.90 -5.74 19.71
N PHE A 54 4.12 -5.50 18.66
CA PHE A 54 2.96 -4.61 18.66
C PHE A 54 1.78 -5.26 17.94
N ILE A 55 0.57 -4.98 18.41
CA ILE A 55 -0.64 -5.26 17.63
C ILE A 55 -0.77 -4.17 16.57
N ASP A 56 -0.85 -4.56 15.30
CA ASP A 56 -1.00 -3.65 14.18
C ASP A 56 -2.47 -3.28 13.95
N TYR A 57 -2.86 -2.09 14.39
CA TYR A 57 -4.16 -1.51 14.10
C TYR A 57 -4.19 -0.66 12.81
N VAL A 58 -3.05 -0.49 12.15
CA VAL A 58 -2.94 0.33 10.94
C VAL A 58 -3.26 -0.47 9.69
N LEU A 59 -2.91 -1.76 9.65
CA LEU A 59 -3.23 -2.70 8.55
C LEU A 59 -2.85 -2.15 7.16
N SER A 60 -1.65 -1.55 7.06
CA SER A 60 -1.15 -0.89 5.84
C SER A 60 -2.13 0.15 5.24
N TRP A 61 -2.90 0.84 6.10
CA TRP A 61 -3.94 1.81 5.73
C TRP A 61 -5.14 1.19 4.99
N GLY A 62 -5.47 -0.06 5.31
CA GLY A 62 -6.67 -0.75 4.88
C GLY A 62 -6.49 -2.01 4.03
N PRO A 63 -5.47 -2.15 3.16
CA PRO A 63 -5.39 -3.32 2.27
C PRO A 63 -5.07 -4.64 2.96
N LEU A 64 -4.53 -4.63 4.19
CA LEU A 64 -4.07 -5.83 4.90
C LEU A 64 -5.20 -6.56 5.65
N VAL A 65 -6.31 -6.84 4.97
CA VAL A 65 -7.53 -7.43 5.56
C VAL A 65 -7.30 -8.83 6.15
N LEU A 66 -6.38 -9.61 5.57
CA LEU A 66 -6.08 -10.97 6.00
C LEU A 66 -4.92 -11.05 7.01
N GLY A 67 -4.40 -9.90 7.45
CA GLY A 67 -3.24 -9.82 8.31
C GLY A 67 -1.91 -10.04 7.58
N HIS A 68 -0.83 -9.90 8.35
CA HIS A 68 0.54 -10.09 7.85
C HIS A 68 0.83 -11.55 7.55
N ALA A 69 1.64 -11.82 6.52
CA ALA A 69 2.12 -13.14 6.14
C ALA A 69 1.00 -14.19 6.02
N SER A 70 -0.10 -13.82 5.37
CA SER A 70 -1.22 -14.73 5.09
C SER A 70 -0.79 -15.80 4.10
N GLU A 71 -0.89 -17.08 4.47
CA GLU A 71 -0.50 -18.22 3.61
C GLU A 71 -1.27 -18.25 2.29
N VAL A 72 -2.53 -17.82 2.29
CA VAL A 72 -3.35 -17.73 1.08
C VAL A 72 -2.74 -16.74 0.08
N ILE A 73 -2.33 -15.56 0.56
CA ILE A 73 -1.71 -14.53 -0.28
C ILE A 73 -0.32 -14.98 -0.70
N GLU A 74 0.50 -15.46 0.24
CA GLU A 74 1.87 -15.89 -0.07
C GLU A 74 1.91 -17.01 -1.10
N SER A 75 1.04 -18.02 -0.99
CA SER A 75 0.96 -19.13 -1.93
C SER A 75 0.59 -18.64 -3.34
N ALA A 76 -0.43 -17.77 -3.45
CA ALA A 76 -0.86 -17.21 -4.73
C ALA A 76 0.23 -16.34 -5.38
N VAL A 77 0.96 -15.54 -4.56
CA VAL A 77 2.06 -14.70 -5.05
C VAL A 77 3.23 -15.55 -5.52
N ARG A 78 3.63 -16.59 -4.77
CA ARG A 78 4.72 -17.51 -5.17
C ARG A 78 4.40 -18.22 -6.47
N ASP A 79 3.16 -18.70 -6.63
CA ASP A 79 2.71 -19.32 -7.87
C ASP A 79 2.77 -18.34 -9.05
N ALA A 80 2.27 -17.12 -8.88
CA ALA A 80 2.35 -16.10 -9.92
C ALA A 80 3.80 -15.73 -10.28
N LEU A 81 4.69 -15.57 -9.31
CA LEU A 81 6.11 -15.24 -9.51
C LEU A 81 6.84 -16.34 -10.32
N SER A 82 6.48 -17.60 -10.16
CA SER A 82 7.10 -18.71 -10.91
C SER A 82 6.85 -18.60 -12.43
N ARG A 83 5.83 -17.87 -12.85
CA ARG A 83 5.49 -17.62 -14.26
C ARG A 83 5.92 -16.25 -14.78
N GLY A 84 6.49 -15.41 -13.92
CA GLY A 84 6.91 -14.04 -14.22
C GLY A 84 6.00 -12.99 -13.56
N ALA A 85 6.61 -11.92 -13.11
CA ALA A 85 5.93 -10.88 -12.30
C ALA A 85 5.55 -9.62 -13.10
N SER A 86 6.09 -9.45 -14.32
CA SER A 86 5.85 -8.24 -15.11
C SER A 86 5.95 -8.52 -16.60
N PHE A 87 4.97 -8.06 -17.36
CA PHE A 87 4.89 -8.26 -18.79
C PHE A 87 4.52 -6.94 -19.47
N GLY A 88 5.13 -6.64 -20.63
CA GLY A 88 4.81 -5.45 -21.42
C GLY A 88 3.53 -5.60 -22.27
N ILE A 89 2.75 -6.66 -22.06
CA ILE A 89 1.52 -7.00 -22.77
C ILE A 89 0.44 -7.45 -21.78
N PRO A 90 -0.87 -7.40 -22.16
CA PRO A 90 -1.96 -7.80 -21.27
C PRO A 90 -1.87 -9.25 -20.79
N THR A 91 -2.41 -9.49 -19.60
CA THR A 91 -2.46 -10.83 -18.99
C THR A 91 -3.90 -11.22 -18.65
N GLU A 92 -4.18 -12.52 -18.59
CA GLU A 92 -5.48 -13.04 -18.18
C GLU A 92 -5.87 -12.63 -16.76
N ALA A 93 -4.88 -12.47 -15.86
CA ALA A 93 -5.12 -12.07 -14.48
C ALA A 93 -5.79 -10.70 -14.35
N GLU A 94 -5.48 -9.76 -15.24
CA GLU A 94 -6.12 -8.44 -15.29
C GLU A 94 -7.61 -8.55 -15.61
N ILE A 95 -7.98 -9.42 -16.54
CA ILE A 95 -9.37 -9.66 -16.95
C ILE A 95 -10.15 -10.26 -15.77
N ARG A 96 -9.62 -11.33 -15.17
CA ARG A 96 -10.23 -11.99 -14.02
C ARG A 96 -10.44 -11.05 -12.83
N LEU A 97 -9.47 -10.17 -12.55
CA LEU A 97 -9.60 -9.17 -11.51
C LEU A 97 -10.71 -8.16 -11.85
N ALA A 98 -10.74 -7.67 -13.10
CA ALA A 98 -11.76 -6.73 -13.56
C ALA A 98 -13.17 -7.31 -13.46
N GLU A 99 -13.38 -8.55 -13.91
CA GLU A 99 -14.63 -9.28 -13.81
C GLU A 99 -15.05 -9.47 -12.34
N LYS A 100 -14.10 -9.83 -11.47
CA LYS A 100 -14.37 -9.99 -10.04
C LYS A 100 -14.83 -8.69 -9.41
N VAL A 101 -14.15 -7.59 -9.67
CA VAL A 101 -14.54 -6.26 -9.16
C VAL A 101 -15.92 -5.87 -9.66
N ALA A 102 -16.21 -6.02 -10.97
CA ALA A 102 -17.52 -5.73 -11.54
C ALA A 102 -18.64 -6.59 -10.94
N SER A 103 -18.33 -7.83 -10.56
CA SER A 103 -19.34 -8.74 -9.97
C SER A 103 -19.72 -8.37 -8.53
N ILE A 104 -18.85 -7.70 -7.77
CA ILE A 104 -19.06 -7.36 -6.35
C ILE A 104 -19.39 -5.89 -6.12
N VAL A 105 -19.10 -5.01 -7.09
CA VAL A 105 -19.36 -3.56 -6.99
C VAL A 105 -20.39 -3.15 -8.05
N PRO A 106 -21.68 -3.00 -7.69
CA PRO A 106 -22.78 -2.89 -8.66
C PRO A 106 -22.68 -1.70 -9.63
N CYS A 107 -22.00 -0.63 -9.25
CA CYS A 107 -21.85 0.55 -10.12
C CYS A 107 -20.66 0.46 -11.10
N VAL A 108 -19.83 -0.58 -10.98
CA VAL A 108 -18.66 -0.75 -11.86
C VAL A 108 -19.04 -1.54 -13.10
N GLN A 109 -19.09 -0.86 -14.24
CA GLN A 109 -19.27 -1.48 -15.56
C GLN A 109 -17.94 -1.71 -16.28
N LYS A 110 -17.02 -0.77 -16.15
CA LYS A 110 -15.66 -0.82 -16.71
C LYS A 110 -14.70 -0.24 -15.70
N LEU A 111 -13.49 -0.75 -15.66
CA LEU A 111 -12.45 -0.26 -14.75
C LEU A 111 -11.09 -0.18 -15.44
N ARG A 112 -10.22 0.60 -14.86
CA ARG A 112 -8.81 0.66 -15.19
C ARG A 112 -7.99 0.52 -13.92
N LEU A 113 -7.04 -0.40 -13.93
CA LEU A 113 -6.10 -0.59 -12.83
C LEU A 113 -4.99 0.47 -12.91
N VAL A 114 -4.58 0.96 -11.75
CA VAL A 114 -3.48 1.90 -11.56
C VAL A 114 -2.66 1.47 -10.33
N ASN A 115 -1.47 2.05 -10.14
CA ASN A 115 -0.54 1.60 -9.10
C ASN A 115 -0.75 2.27 -7.74
N SER A 116 -1.51 3.37 -7.66
CA SER A 116 -1.70 4.12 -6.42
C SER A 116 -3.04 4.86 -6.37
N GLY A 117 -3.46 5.22 -5.15
CA GLY A 117 -4.63 6.08 -4.95
C GLY A 117 -4.46 7.46 -5.58
N THR A 118 -3.25 8.00 -5.61
CA THR A 118 -2.93 9.26 -6.29
C THR A 118 -3.21 9.16 -7.79
N GLU A 119 -2.77 8.09 -8.44
CA GLU A 119 -3.05 7.86 -9.86
C GLU A 119 -4.54 7.63 -10.12
N ALA A 120 -5.23 6.94 -9.21
CA ALA A 120 -6.68 6.73 -9.30
C ALA A 120 -7.44 8.06 -9.25
N THR A 121 -7.15 8.92 -8.26
CA THR A 121 -7.80 10.24 -8.13
C THR A 121 -7.45 11.17 -9.28
N MET A 122 -6.19 11.20 -9.72
CA MET A 122 -5.77 11.96 -10.89
C MET A 122 -6.52 11.51 -12.16
N SER A 123 -6.65 10.21 -12.36
CA SER A 123 -7.37 9.64 -13.50
C SER A 123 -8.87 9.91 -13.44
N ALA A 124 -9.47 9.84 -12.24
CA ALA A 124 -10.89 10.15 -12.03
C ALA A 124 -11.20 11.63 -12.35
N ILE A 125 -10.38 12.55 -11.86
CA ILE A 125 -10.52 13.99 -12.16
C ILE A 125 -10.38 14.25 -13.66
N ARG A 126 -9.39 13.63 -14.31
CA ARG A 126 -9.19 13.75 -15.76
C ARG A 126 -10.39 13.23 -16.55
N LEU A 127 -10.93 12.08 -16.15
CA LEU A 127 -12.11 11.49 -16.75
C LEU A 127 -13.34 12.37 -16.58
N ALA A 128 -13.58 12.89 -15.36
CA ALA A 128 -14.69 13.79 -15.07
C ALA A 128 -14.64 15.07 -15.92
N ARG A 129 -13.47 15.69 -16.02
CA ARG A 129 -13.26 16.86 -16.88
C ARG A 129 -13.50 16.55 -18.36
N GLY A 130 -12.93 15.45 -18.85
CA GLY A 130 -13.11 15.04 -20.24
C GLY A 130 -14.56 14.71 -20.60
N TYR A 131 -15.30 14.09 -19.68
CA TYR A 131 -16.70 13.75 -19.89
C TYR A 131 -17.65 14.94 -19.81
N THR A 132 -17.41 15.86 -18.86
CA THR A 132 -18.32 16.99 -18.60
C THR A 132 -17.95 18.27 -19.35
N GLY A 133 -16.74 18.39 -19.88
CA GLY A 133 -16.18 19.63 -20.43
C GLY A 133 -15.95 20.74 -19.39
N ARG A 134 -15.92 20.40 -18.10
CA ARG A 134 -15.76 21.36 -16.98
C ARG A 134 -14.37 21.26 -16.38
N ASP A 135 -13.74 22.40 -16.10
CA ASP A 135 -12.38 22.45 -15.53
C ASP A 135 -12.37 22.49 -14.00
N LEU A 136 -13.39 23.11 -13.40
CA LEU A 136 -13.46 23.29 -11.94
C LEU A 136 -13.83 22.00 -11.22
N VAL A 137 -13.08 21.70 -10.14
CA VAL A 137 -13.34 20.62 -9.21
C VAL A 137 -13.52 21.22 -7.82
N VAL A 138 -14.60 20.86 -7.15
CA VAL A 138 -14.86 21.27 -5.75
C VAL A 138 -14.40 20.12 -4.85
N LYS A 139 -13.58 20.47 -3.83
CA LYS A 139 -13.04 19.53 -2.84
C LYS A 139 -13.66 19.84 -1.48
#